data_57f041f732a9e3cbb82ba0c8a2716ea6
#
_entry.id   57f041f732a9e3cbb82ba0c8a2716ea6
#
_cell.length_a   1.000
_cell.length_b   1.000
_cell.length_c   1.000
_cell.angle_alpha   90.00
_cell.angle_beta   90.00
_cell.angle_gamma   90.00
#
_symmetry.space_group_name_H-M   'P 1'
#
loop_
_entity.id
_entity.type
_entity.pdbx_description
1 polymer ?
#
loop_
_entity_poly.entity_id
_entity_poly.type
_entity_poly.pdbx_seq_one_letter_code
_entity_poly.pdbx_strand_id
1 'polypeptide(L)'
;MVKLYPGPSPNFIGLLALSDTIERLKEAFAGESQANRRYLAFAKKADEEGLTQVAKLFRAAAEAETIHAHNHMRVAGEIGMTVSNLEEAISGETFEFTKMYPEFLEVARRERNKQAEWSFNVANQVEEIHAGLFKEAYEAIKADRDIMEVDYYVCKVCGNTVENVAPSKCSICGAPKAQFFKVE
;
A
#
# COMPACT_ATOMS: atom_id res chain seq x y z
N MET A 1 14.36 28.88 12.18
CA MET A 1 15.07 28.86 10.87
C MET A 1 15.57 27.45 10.62
N VAL A 2 14.83 26.69 9.81
CA VAL A 2 15.22 25.34 9.40
C VAL A 2 16.26 25.52 8.29
N LYS A 3 17.48 25.03 8.49
CA LYS A 3 18.51 25.00 7.43
C LYS A 3 18.09 23.98 6.39
N LEU A 4 17.68 24.46 5.22
CA LEU A 4 17.54 23.62 4.01
C LEU A 4 18.93 23.16 3.57
N TYR A 5 19.15 21.85 3.56
CA TYR A 5 20.32 21.27 2.93
C TYR A 5 20.18 21.40 1.40
N PRO A 6 21.22 21.84 0.67
CA PRO A 6 21.19 21.86 -0.78
C PRO A 6 21.13 20.43 -1.32
N GLY A 7 20.21 20.20 -2.27
CA GLY A 7 20.09 18.95 -2.99
C GLY A 7 21.34 18.65 -3.83
N PRO A 8 21.57 17.40 -4.22
CA PRO A 8 22.73 16.99 -4.99
C PRO A 8 22.71 17.61 -6.40
N SER A 9 23.89 18.05 -6.85
CA SER A 9 24.12 18.58 -8.20
C SER A 9 23.88 17.50 -9.26
N PRO A 10 23.33 17.85 -10.45
CA PRO A 10 23.11 16.88 -11.53
C PRO A 10 24.42 16.69 -12.32
N ASN A 11 25.17 15.65 -12.05
CA ASN A 11 26.15 15.06 -12.95
C ASN A 11 26.88 13.90 -12.28
N PHE A 12 26.37 12.69 -12.44
CA PHE A 12 27.19 11.47 -12.51
C PHE A 12 26.31 10.29 -13.00
N ILE A 13 26.25 10.09 -14.32
CA ILE A 13 25.75 8.83 -14.88
C ILE A 13 26.94 7.86 -14.90
N GLY A 14 27.12 7.16 -13.81
CA GLY A 14 27.98 6.00 -13.69
C GLY A 14 27.17 4.95 -12.97
N LEU A 15 27.33 3.68 -13.37
CA LEU A 15 26.73 2.49 -12.74
C LEU A 15 26.98 2.51 -11.23
N LEU A 16 26.17 3.26 -10.49
CA LEU A 16 26.25 3.36 -9.04
C LEU A 16 25.53 2.14 -8.47
N ALA A 17 26.31 1.22 -7.92
CA ALA A 17 25.80 0.46 -6.78
C ALA A 17 25.08 1.45 -5.87
N LEU A 18 23.80 1.16 -5.51
CA LEU A 18 23.05 1.97 -4.56
C LEU A 18 23.98 2.26 -3.37
N SER A 19 24.11 3.51 -2.94
CA SER A 19 24.97 3.78 -1.79
C SER A 19 24.41 3.03 -0.58
N ASP A 20 25.26 2.51 0.30
CA ASP A 20 24.85 1.82 1.52
C ASP A 20 23.78 2.61 2.29
N THR A 21 23.83 3.93 2.26
CA THR A 21 22.84 4.83 2.88
C THR A 21 21.45 4.70 2.23
N ILE A 22 21.36 4.63 0.91
CA ILE A 22 20.07 4.47 0.20
C ILE A 22 19.46 3.10 0.51
N GLU A 23 20.28 2.04 0.52
CA GLU A 23 19.81 0.71 0.91
C GLU A 23 19.28 0.70 2.35
N ARG A 24 20.01 1.35 3.30
CA ARG A 24 19.54 1.45 4.69
C ARG A 24 18.27 2.26 4.83
N LEU A 25 18.06 3.32 4.05
CA LEU A 25 16.81 4.08 4.03
C LEU A 25 15.65 3.21 3.54
N LYS A 26 15.84 2.38 2.53
CA LYS A 26 14.83 1.42 2.03
C LYS A 26 14.50 0.34 3.07
N GLU A 27 15.52 -0.22 3.73
CA GLU A 27 15.32 -1.17 4.84
C GLU A 27 14.55 -0.53 6.00
N ALA A 28 14.91 0.69 6.38
CA ALA A 28 14.20 1.43 7.42
C ALA A 28 12.74 1.69 7.02
N PHE A 29 12.49 2.19 5.79
CA PHE A 29 11.13 2.34 5.27
C PHE A 29 10.31 1.05 5.38
N ALA A 30 10.88 -0.09 4.98
CA ALA A 30 10.20 -1.38 5.07
C ALA A 30 9.90 -1.77 6.52
N GLY A 31 10.85 -1.55 7.45
CA GLY A 31 10.70 -1.80 8.87
C GLY A 31 9.56 -0.99 9.50
N GLU A 32 9.59 0.34 9.29
CA GLU A 32 8.60 1.26 9.85
C GLU A 32 7.20 1.05 9.25
N SER A 33 7.12 0.73 7.96
CA SER A 33 5.85 0.37 7.30
C SER A 33 5.23 -0.89 7.91
N GLN A 34 6.03 -1.92 8.20
CA GLN A 34 5.56 -3.13 8.87
C GLN A 34 5.17 -2.85 10.33
N ALA A 35 5.94 -2.07 11.08
CA ALA A 35 5.65 -1.66 12.45
C ALA A 35 4.31 -0.92 12.52
N ASN A 36 4.09 0.06 11.62
CA ASN A 36 2.82 0.77 11.49
C ASN A 36 1.63 -0.20 11.39
N ARG A 37 1.64 -1.11 10.42
CA ARG A 37 0.53 -2.06 10.21
C ARG A 37 0.32 -2.99 11.41
N ARG A 38 1.39 -3.45 12.05
CA ARG A 38 1.33 -4.25 13.29
C ARG A 38 0.71 -3.48 14.44
N TYR A 39 1.13 -2.23 14.67
CA TYR A 39 0.62 -1.42 15.78
C TYR A 39 -0.87 -1.09 15.61
N LEU A 40 -1.34 -0.82 14.39
CA LEU A 40 -2.77 -0.66 14.12
C LEU A 40 -3.57 -1.94 14.43
N ALA A 41 -3.04 -3.11 14.09
CA ALA A 41 -3.66 -4.39 14.43
C ALA A 41 -3.66 -4.65 15.95
N PHE A 42 -2.55 -4.33 16.63
CA PHE A 42 -2.43 -4.46 18.09
C PHE A 42 -3.34 -3.49 18.82
N ALA A 43 -3.51 -2.27 18.31
CA ALA A 43 -4.45 -1.30 18.85
C ALA A 43 -5.89 -1.84 18.82
N LYS A 44 -6.30 -2.43 17.68
CA LYS A 44 -7.61 -3.06 17.57
C LYS A 44 -7.80 -4.19 18.58
N LYS A 45 -6.79 -5.03 18.77
CA LYS A 45 -6.83 -6.12 19.73
C LYS A 45 -6.91 -5.60 21.18
N ALA A 46 -6.16 -4.54 21.50
CA ALA A 46 -6.22 -3.90 22.82
C ALA A 46 -7.59 -3.28 23.11
N ASP A 47 -8.26 -2.68 22.11
CA ASP A 47 -9.64 -2.21 22.25
C ASP A 47 -10.61 -3.36 22.51
N GLU A 48 -10.49 -4.50 21.82
CA GLU A 48 -11.30 -5.71 22.05
C GLU A 48 -11.12 -6.27 23.47
N GLU A 49 -9.94 -6.09 24.07
CA GLU A 49 -9.60 -6.50 25.44
C GLU A 49 -9.96 -5.42 26.50
N GLY A 50 -10.50 -4.27 26.09
CA GLY A 50 -10.85 -3.16 26.97
C GLY A 50 -9.66 -2.32 27.45
N LEU A 51 -8.47 -2.51 26.87
CA LEU A 51 -7.23 -1.81 27.22
C LEU A 51 -7.09 -0.50 26.43
N THR A 52 -8.02 0.43 26.61
CA THR A 52 -8.16 1.64 25.79
C THR A 52 -6.93 2.55 25.77
N GLN A 53 -6.18 2.66 26.87
CA GLN A 53 -4.96 3.47 26.89
C GLN A 53 -3.80 2.79 26.14
N VAL A 54 -3.69 1.48 26.22
CA VAL A 54 -2.74 0.70 25.44
C VAL A 54 -3.06 0.82 23.94
N ALA A 55 -4.34 0.73 23.57
CA ALA A 55 -4.80 0.94 22.21
C ALA A 55 -4.43 2.34 21.67
N LYS A 56 -4.60 3.39 22.49
CA LYS A 56 -4.18 4.75 22.15
C LYS A 56 -2.65 4.85 21.95
N LEU A 57 -1.86 4.20 22.79
CA LEU A 57 -0.41 4.17 22.66
C LEU A 57 0.01 3.52 21.35
N PHE A 58 -0.57 2.37 21.00
CA PHE A 58 -0.29 1.72 19.72
C PHE A 58 -0.66 2.58 18.52
N ARG A 59 -1.80 3.28 18.56
CA ARG A 59 -2.17 4.23 17.48
C ARG A 59 -1.19 5.39 17.39
N ALA A 60 -0.77 5.97 18.52
CA ALA A 60 0.20 7.05 18.52
C ALA A 60 1.58 6.61 17.96
N ALA A 61 2.02 5.41 18.33
CA ALA A 61 3.22 4.83 17.74
C ALA A 61 3.05 4.61 16.22
N ALA A 62 1.91 4.06 15.77
CA ALA A 62 1.65 3.87 14.35
C ALA A 62 1.73 5.18 13.55
N GLU A 63 1.19 6.28 14.08
CA GLU A 63 1.33 7.61 13.44
C GLU A 63 2.78 8.06 13.36
N ALA A 64 3.60 7.82 14.40
CA ALA A 64 5.02 8.12 14.38
C ALA A 64 5.75 7.31 13.28
N GLU A 65 5.45 6.00 13.16
CA GLU A 65 6.05 5.16 12.12
C GLU A 65 5.62 5.57 10.70
N THR A 66 4.42 6.12 10.52
CA THR A 66 4.03 6.74 9.25
C THR A 66 4.96 7.90 8.88
N ILE A 67 5.28 8.77 9.85
CA ILE A 67 6.17 9.91 9.64
C ILE A 67 7.58 9.43 9.30
N HIS A 68 8.09 8.43 10.04
CA HIS A 68 9.42 7.86 9.80
C HIS A 68 9.51 7.24 8.41
N ALA A 69 8.56 6.38 8.03
CA ALA A 69 8.51 5.74 6.72
C ALA A 69 8.51 6.77 5.57
N HIS A 70 7.63 7.79 5.63
CA HIS A 70 7.58 8.85 4.61
C HIS A 70 8.88 9.67 4.56
N ASN A 71 9.53 9.92 5.70
CA ASN A 71 10.82 10.61 5.71
C ASN A 71 11.90 9.78 5.02
N HIS A 72 11.96 8.47 5.27
CA HIS A 72 12.93 7.58 4.63
C HIS A 72 12.72 7.51 3.13
N MET A 73 11.48 7.33 2.65
CA MET A 73 11.14 7.37 1.22
C MET A 73 11.57 8.69 0.56
N ARG A 74 11.22 9.81 1.19
CA ARG A 74 11.55 11.13 0.65
C ARG A 74 13.06 11.35 0.56
N VAL A 75 13.83 10.94 1.58
CA VAL A 75 15.29 11.09 1.60
C VAL A 75 15.95 10.12 0.61
N ALA A 76 15.38 8.93 0.43
CA ALA A 76 15.83 7.96 -0.58
C ALA A 76 15.52 8.40 -2.01
N GLY A 77 14.66 9.42 -2.21
CA GLY A 77 14.25 9.92 -3.53
C GLY A 77 13.22 9.03 -4.22
N GLU A 78 12.46 8.24 -3.46
CA GLU A 78 11.46 7.30 -3.98
C GLU A 78 10.07 7.93 -4.21
N ILE A 79 9.89 9.19 -3.89
CA ILE A 79 8.66 9.93 -4.20
C ILE A 79 8.94 10.83 -5.39
N GLY A 80 8.51 10.41 -6.57
CA GLY A 80 8.68 11.12 -7.82
C GLY A 80 7.49 12.03 -8.17
N MET A 81 7.45 12.44 -9.43
CA MET A 81 6.25 13.07 -10.00
C MET A 81 5.11 12.05 -10.05
N THR A 82 3.87 12.53 -10.03
CA THR A 82 2.67 11.66 -10.03
C THR A 82 2.71 10.60 -11.13
N VAL A 83 3.14 10.97 -12.33
CA VAL A 83 3.25 10.02 -13.46
C VAL A 83 4.23 8.89 -13.15
N SER A 84 5.39 9.20 -12.57
CA SER A 84 6.39 8.18 -12.20
C SER A 84 5.91 7.31 -11.03
N ASN A 85 5.21 7.91 -10.06
CA ASN A 85 4.62 7.16 -8.95
C ASN A 85 3.51 6.21 -9.43
N LEU A 86 2.74 6.60 -10.45
CA LEU A 86 1.75 5.71 -11.09
C LEU A 86 2.41 4.57 -11.85
N GLU A 87 3.52 4.83 -12.56
CA GLU A 87 4.30 3.77 -13.24
C GLU A 87 4.82 2.74 -12.23
N GLU A 88 5.33 3.18 -11.10
CA GLU A 88 5.79 2.30 -10.02
C GLU A 88 4.64 1.51 -9.41
N ALA A 89 3.52 2.16 -9.10
CA ALA A 89 2.33 1.48 -8.57
C ALA A 89 1.82 0.42 -9.56
N ILE A 90 1.67 0.73 -10.85
CA ILE A 90 1.26 -0.23 -11.88
C ILE A 90 2.22 -1.42 -11.95
N SER A 91 3.53 -1.16 -11.87
CA SER A 91 4.55 -2.21 -11.90
C SER A 91 4.44 -3.11 -10.67
N GLY A 92 4.30 -2.54 -9.49
CA GLY A 92 4.14 -3.26 -8.22
C GLY A 92 2.91 -4.17 -8.24
N GLU A 93 1.72 -3.58 -8.45
CA GLU A 93 0.45 -4.34 -8.49
C GLU A 93 0.48 -5.43 -9.57
N THR A 94 1.05 -5.11 -10.76
CA THR A 94 1.16 -6.10 -11.84
C THR A 94 2.07 -7.27 -11.45
N PHE A 95 3.20 -7.02 -10.80
CA PHE A 95 4.07 -8.07 -10.28
C PHE A 95 3.34 -8.91 -9.22
N GLU A 96 2.59 -8.28 -8.33
CA GLU A 96 1.88 -8.97 -7.27
C GLU A 96 0.83 -9.94 -7.81
N PHE A 97 -0.05 -9.49 -8.71
CA PHE A 97 -1.11 -10.37 -9.20
C PHE A 97 -0.67 -11.35 -10.29
N THR A 98 0.41 -11.06 -11.05
CA THR A 98 0.86 -11.97 -12.12
C THR A 98 1.89 -12.99 -11.66
N LYS A 99 2.64 -12.71 -10.59
CA LYS A 99 3.78 -13.52 -10.17
C LYS A 99 3.76 -13.86 -8.68
N MET A 100 3.78 -12.86 -7.81
CA MET A 100 3.98 -13.05 -6.36
C MET A 100 2.84 -13.89 -5.75
N TYR A 101 1.59 -13.45 -5.88
CA TYR A 101 0.45 -14.18 -5.31
C TYR A 101 0.19 -15.53 -5.96
N PRO A 102 0.30 -15.73 -7.29
CA PRO A 102 0.26 -17.04 -7.89
C PRO A 102 1.26 -18.04 -7.28
N GLU A 103 2.51 -17.63 -7.09
CA GLU A 103 3.53 -18.46 -6.42
C GLU A 103 3.14 -18.79 -4.96
N PHE A 104 2.64 -17.80 -4.20
CA PHE A 104 2.20 -18.01 -2.81
C PHE A 104 0.98 -18.92 -2.71
N LEU A 105 0.05 -18.83 -3.66
CA LEU A 105 -1.11 -19.73 -3.76
C LEU A 105 -0.70 -21.17 -3.98
N GLU A 106 0.30 -21.44 -4.82
CA GLU A 106 0.84 -22.79 -5.03
C GLU A 106 1.40 -23.37 -3.73
N VAL A 107 2.14 -22.55 -2.95
CA VAL A 107 2.68 -22.96 -1.64
C VAL A 107 1.54 -23.26 -0.67
N ALA A 108 0.57 -22.36 -0.52
CA ALA A 108 -0.55 -22.54 0.40
C ALA A 108 -1.36 -23.81 0.08
N ARG A 109 -1.58 -24.12 -1.22
CA ARG A 109 -2.26 -25.33 -1.68
C ARG A 109 -1.46 -26.60 -1.37
N ARG A 110 -0.15 -26.56 -1.63
CA ARG A 110 0.75 -27.68 -1.32
C ARG A 110 0.77 -27.99 0.18
N GLU A 111 0.74 -26.95 1.02
CA GLU A 111 0.69 -27.06 2.47
C GLU A 111 -0.71 -27.28 3.03
N ARG A 112 -1.74 -27.28 2.18
CA ARG A 112 -3.16 -27.40 2.55
C ARG A 112 -3.62 -26.33 3.56
N ASN A 113 -2.99 -25.15 3.54
CA ASN A 113 -3.35 -24.04 4.39
C ASN A 113 -4.49 -23.22 3.74
N LYS A 114 -5.73 -23.58 4.05
CA LYS A 114 -6.92 -22.94 3.46
C LYS A 114 -7.08 -21.46 3.83
N GLN A 115 -6.59 -21.06 5.00
CA GLN A 115 -6.66 -19.64 5.43
C GLN A 115 -5.66 -18.79 4.64
N ALA A 116 -4.43 -19.27 4.46
CA ALA A 116 -3.44 -18.60 3.61
C ALA A 116 -3.88 -18.59 2.14
N GLU A 117 -4.42 -19.72 1.62
CA GLU A 117 -4.96 -19.79 0.26
C GLU A 117 -6.05 -18.74 0.04
N TRP A 118 -7.00 -18.59 0.98
CA TRP A 118 -8.04 -17.57 0.90
C TRP A 118 -7.43 -16.16 0.93
N SER A 119 -6.53 -15.88 1.87
CA SER A 119 -5.89 -14.57 2.02
C SER A 119 -5.15 -14.13 0.75
N PHE A 120 -4.31 -15.03 0.19
CA PHE A 120 -3.58 -14.74 -1.05
C PHE A 120 -4.50 -14.63 -2.27
N ASN A 121 -5.56 -15.45 -2.34
CA ASN A 121 -6.48 -15.40 -3.46
C ASN A 121 -7.30 -14.11 -3.53
N VAL A 122 -7.77 -13.60 -2.40
CA VAL A 122 -8.53 -12.34 -2.40
C VAL A 122 -7.62 -11.16 -2.70
N ALA A 123 -6.40 -11.13 -2.15
CA ALA A 123 -5.41 -10.12 -2.47
C ALA A 123 -5.07 -10.14 -3.96
N ASN A 124 -4.73 -11.30 -4.53
CA ASN A 124 -4.40 -11.44 -5.95
C ASN A 124 -5.46 -10.83 -6.89
N GLN A 125 -6.74 -11.01 -6.57
CA GLN A 125 -7.82 -10.44 -7.37
C GLN A 125 -7.97 -8.91 -7.16
N VAL A 126 -7.64 -8.43 -5.98
CA VAL A 126 -7.72 -7.00 -5.67
C VAL A 126 -6.56 -6.24 -6.33
N GLU A 127 -5.34 -6.79 -6.34
CA GLU A 127 -4.20 -6.13 -6.98
C GLU A 127 -4.34 -6.04 -8.51
N GLU A 128 -5.06 -6.97 -9.14
CA GLU A 128 -5.46 -6.83 -10.56
C GLU A 128 -6.39 -5.62 -10.77
N ILE A 129 -7.32 -5.37 -9.84
CA ILE A 129 -8.21 -4.20 -9.87
C ILE A 129 -7.39 -2.91 -9.66
N HIS A 130 -6.49 -2.88 -8.68
CA HIS A 130 -5.64 -1.72 -8.42
C HIS A 130 -4.76 -1.39 -9.62
N ALA A 131 -4.14 -2.39 -10.25
CA ALA A 131 -3.36 -2.18 -11.48
C ALA A 131 -4.20 -1.57 -12.60
N GLY A 132 -5.47 -1.95 -12.73
CA GLY A 132 -6.43 -1.36 -13.68
C GLY A 132 -6.69 0.12 -13.38
N LEU A 133 -7.07 0.44 -12.14
CA LEU A 133 -7.35 1.80 -11.70
C LEU A 133 -6.13 2.74 -11.87
N PHE A 134 -4.94 2.28 -11.50
CA PHE A 134 -3.72 3.05 -11.70
C PHE A 134 -3.36 3.26 -13.18
N LYS A 135 -3.63 2.28 -14.06
CA LYS A 135 -3.46 2.44 -15.51
C LYS A 135 -4.40 3.50 -16.08
N GLU A 136 -5.66 3.52 -15.67
CA GLU A 136 -6.62 4.56 -16.10
C GLU A 136 -6.16 5.95 -15.64
N ALA A 137 -5.70 6.10 -14.39
CA ALA A 137 -5.13 7.33 -13.89
C ALA A 137 -3.88 7.76 -14.67
N TYR A 138 -2.98 6.83 -14.95
CA TYR A 138 -1.78 7.08 -15.74
C TYR A 138 -2.08 7.61 -17.14
N GLU A 139 -3.02 6.98 -17.86
CA GLU A 139 -3.41 7.43 -19.20
C GLU A 139 -4.11 8.81 -19.16
N ALA A 140 -4.86 9.11 -18.10
CA ALA A 140 -5.46 10.42 -17.93
C ALA A 140 -4.38 11.51 -17.75
N ILE A 141 -3.42 11.30 -16.83
CA ILE A 141 -2.34 12.25 -16.56
C ILE A 141 -1.44 12.45 -17.81
N LYS A 142 -1.17 11.41 -18.58
CA LYS A 142 -0.43 11.54 -19.86
C LYS A 142 -1.18 12.34 -20.92
N ALA A 143 -2.49 12.43 -20.82
CA ALA A 143 -3.33 13.25 -21.67
C ALA A 143 -3.60 14.67 -21.09
N ASP A 144 -2.74 15.13 -20.15
CA ASP A 144 -2.83 16.42 -19.45
C ASP A 144 -4.20 16.66 -18.77
N ARG A 145 -4.82 15.61 -18.23
CA ARG A 145 -6.08 15.70 -17.49
C ARG A 145 -6.03 14.83 -16.23
N ASP A 146 -6.80 15.21 -15.23
CA ASP A 146 -7.05 14.36 -14.09
C ASP A 146 -8.09 13.28 -14.44
N ILE A 147 -8.20 12.25 -13.59
CA ILE A 147 -9.30 11.28 -13.67
C ILE A 147 -10.62 11.96 -13.30
N MET A 148 -11.73 11.35 -13.69
CA MET A 148 -13.04 11.86 -13.30
C MET A 148 -13.21 11.78 -11.78
N GLU A 149 -13.87 12.80 -11.22
CA GLU A 149 -14.23 12.80 -9.81
C GLU A 149 -15.22 11.66 -9.52
N VAL A 150 -14.80 10.73 -8.69
CA VAL A 150 -15.60 9.57 -8.26
C VAL A 150 -15.37 9.33 -6.77
N ASP A 151 -16.34 8.71 -6.12
CA ASP A 151 -16.17 8.18 -4.77
C ASP A 151 -15.52 6.79 -4.82
N TYR A 152 -14.50 6.56 -4.00
CA TYR A 152 -13.92 5.23 -3.82
C TYR A 152 -14.44 4.56 -2.56
N TYR A 153 -14.77 3.28 -2.67
CA TYR A 153 -15.18 2.44 -1.55
C TYR A 153 -14.29 1.22 -1.44
N VAL A 154 -13.85 0.90 -0.21
CA VAL A 154 -12.97 -0.23 0.05
C VAL A 154 -13.66 -1.24 0.97
N CYS A 155 -13.61 -2.51 0.60
CA CYS A 155 -14.12 -3.61 1.40
C CYS A 155 -13.20 -3.91 2.59
N LYS A 156 -13.70 -3.77 3.82
CA LYS A 156 -12.95 -4.05 5.07
C LYS A 156 -12.51 -5.51 5.22
N VAL A 157 -13.06 -6.42 4.40
CA VAL A 157 -12.77 -7.86 4.50
C VAL A 157 -11.64 -8.28 3.56
N CYS A 158 -11.61 -7.76 2.32
CA CYS A 158 -10.65 -8.21 1.31
C CYS A 158 -9.88 -7.09 0.60
N GLY A 159 -10.17 -5.82 0.87
CA GLY A 159 -9.51 -4.70 0.21
C GLY A 159 -10.12 -4.31 -1.15
N ASN A 160 -11.09 -5.06 -1.68
CA ASN A 160 -11.69 -4.74 -2.99
C ASN A 160 -12.09 -3.27 -3.08
N THR A 161 -11.54 -2.57 -4.04
CA THR A 161 -11.75 -1.14 -4.29
C THR A 161 -12.74 -0.97 -5.45
N VAL A 162 -13.78 -0.19 -5.22
CA VAL A 162 -14.83 0.08 -6.22
C VAL A 162 -15.14 1.57 -6.29
N GLU A 163 -15.57 2.02 -7.46
CA GLU A 163 -15.91 3.42 -7.73
C GLU A 163 -17.42 3.67 -7.57
N ASN A 164 -17.76 4.94 -7.31
CA ASN A 164 -19.10 5.52 -7.27
C ASN A 164 -20.02 4.98 -6.17
N VAL A 165 -20.23 3.68 -6.08
CA VAL A 165 -21.18 3.10 -5.11
C VAL A 165 -20.74 1.72 -4.63
N ALA A 166 -20.77 1.51 -3.31
CA ALA A 166 -20.54 0.20 -2.74
C ALA A 166 -21.65 -0.80 -3.16
N PRO A 167 -21.29 -1.96 -3.74
CA PRO A 167 -22.25 -2.96 -4.18
C PRO A 167 -22.99 -3.60 -3.00
N SER A 168 -24.15 -4.20 -3.23
CA SER A 168 -24.88 -4.94 -2.21
C SER A 168 -24.09 -6.12 -1.62
N LYS A 169 -23.20 -6.70 -2.43
CA LYS A 169 -22.31 -7.80 -2.09
C LYS A 169 -20.97 -7.63 -2.79
N CYS A 170 -19.87 -7.81 -2.07
CA CYS A 170 -18.53 -7.75 -2.62
C CYS A 170 -18.33 -8.85 -3.69
N SER A 171 -17.85 -8.46 -4.87
CA SER A 171 -17.60 -9.39 -5.98
C SER A 171 -16.48 -10.39 -5.70
N ILE A 172 -15.52 -10.04 -4.83
CA ILE A 172 -14.36 -10.86 -4.49
C ILE A 172 -14.65 -11.81 -3.32
N CYS A 173 -15.03 -11.27 -2.15
CA CYS A 173 -15.16 -12.07 -0.93
C CYS A 173 -16.62 -12.36 -0.51
N GLY A 174 -17.60 -11.79 -1.19
CA GLY A 174 -19.00 -11.98 -0.87
C GLY A 174 -19.52 -11.17 0.35
N ALA A 175 -18.71 -10.32 0.95
CA ALA A 175 -19.11 -9.50 2.09
C ALA A 175 -20.26 -8.54 1.74
N PRO A 176 -21.19 -8.26 2.68
CA PRO A 176 -22.31 -7.35 2.43
C PRO A 176 -21.84 -5.88 2.33
N LYS A 177 -22.69 -5.02 1.73
CA LYS A 177 -22.43 -3.57 1.56
C LYS A 177 -21.95 -2.87 2.84
N ALA A 178 -22.44 -3.26 4.02
CA ALA A 178 -22.03 -2.69 5.30
C ALA A 178 -20.53 -2.87 5.63
N GLN A 179 -19.83 -3.74 4.92
CA GLN A 179 -18.38 -3.93 5.05
C GLN A 179 -17.57 -2.99 4.16
N PHE A 180 -18.21 -2.16 3.35
CA PHE A 180 -17.50 -1.13 2.59
C PHE A 180 -17.46 0.19 3.37
N PHE A 181 -16.34 0.88 3.27
CA PHE A 181 -16.22 2.27 3.74
C PHE A 181 -15.80 3.15 2.58
N LYS A 182 -16.27 4.40 2.61
CA LYS A 182 -15.86 5.45 1.67
C LYS A 182 -14.48 5.95 2.07
N VAL A 183 -13.62 6.16 1.09
CA VAL A 183 -12.33 6.84 1.25
C VAL A 183 -12.58 8.35 1.19
N GLU A 184 -12.02 9.11 2.13
CA GLU A 184 -12.09 10.58 2.20
C GLU A 184 -10.88 11.24 1.54
#